data_aa81721184b2aa7a3ff7be5f55f31fb1
#
_entry.id   aa81721184b2aa7a3ff7be5f55f31fb1
#
_cell.length_a   1.000
_cell.length_b   1.000
_cell.length_c   1.000
_cell.angle_alpha   90.00
_cell.angle_beta   90.00
_cell.angle_gamma   90.00
#
_symmetry.space_group_name_H-M   'P 1'
#
loop_
_entity.id
_entity.type
_entity.pdbx_description
1 polymer ?
#
loop_
_entity_poly.entity_id
_entity_poly.type
_entity_poly.pdbx_seq_one_letter_code
_entity_poly.pdbx_strand_id
1 'polypeptide(L)'
;MTEARHDHPASDPHPRARPEPSAARHSDSRPADRPGRISDLRRVGISPDHWYPVATSRKVRRNRTFAAVFAGERIVLYRGRSGAVHALEDRCAHRQVPLSMGVVEGDILRCCYHAWAYRGDGRISQIPYLPKGCERPPRGVRSYPVREAYGLVFVFPGDPALAEDAPFPFLPEYHSATHRTMTFSRTVRCHYSFMHENLLDMNHQFLHRSVLGRIQPELLGYDAGPRHVEARYLFVPAGGRKDRGAGLLSAEGIGGKDRPDVITIRTEYPYQTLRDVPEGGDLPVFSLWAAYVPEDAEQRINHAYGLLTIAKPSVPGALHLAWPLIRRFTERVFAQDRTAVEAEQRAWDEQGEDHNHEVFPLILDLREVLRDNGVPLRPEQAAGCAPCGMAAPAHHTAGAGAAGAGAAGAGAAGATGHAGGARSAGPAVEGAGPAVEGAGRSE
;
A
#
# COMPACT_ATOMS: atom_id res chain seq x y z
N MET A 1 -5.41 90.26 1.77
CA MET A 1 -4.22 89.39 1.69
C MET A 1 -4.60 88.05 2.28
N THR A 2 -5.07 87.19 1.41
CA THR A 2 -5.60 85.86 1.77
C THR A 2 -4.84 84.86 0.87
N GLU A 3 -3.93 84.04 1.52
CA GLU A 3 -3.18 83.02 0.84
C GLU A 3 -4.05 81.78 0.66
N ALA A 4 -4.17 81.35 -0.55
CA ALA A 4 -4.82 80.10 -0.93
C ALA A 4 -3.84 78.92 -0.74
N ARG A 5 -4.23 77.93 0.08
CA ARG A 5 -3.53 76.64 0.19
C ARG A 5 -3.99 75.70 -0.94
N HIS A 6 -3.04 75.26 -1.73
CA HIS A 6 -3.24 74.19 -2.72
C HIS A 6 -3.21 72.84 -2.01
N ASP A 7 -4.33 72.14 -2.06
CA ASP A 7 -4.41 70.73 -1.73
C ASP A 7 -3.85 69.89 -2.87
N HIS A 8 -2.84 69.08 -2.59
CA HIS A 8 -2.36 68.03 -3.47
C HIS A 8 -3.23 66.77 -3.27
N PRO A 9 -3.69 66.09 -4.33
CA PRO A 9 -4.38 64.83 -4.19
C PRO A 9 -3.38 63.73 -3.86
N ALA A 10 -3.74 62.92 -2.85
CA ALA A 10 -3.02 61.72 -2.45
C ALA A 10 -2.94 60.71 -3.60
N SER A 11 -1.73 60.28 -3.92
CA SER A 11 -1.45 59.23 -4.88
C SER A 11 -1.93 57.87 -4.33
N ASP A 12 -2.82 57.23 -5.06
CA ASP A 12 -3.26 55.85 -4.84
C ASP A 12 -2.06 54.88 -4.80
N PRO A 13 -2.02 53.93 -3.87
CA PRO A 13 -0.99 52.88 -3.87
C PRO A 13 -1.27 51.91 -5.03
N HIS A 14 -0.35 51.87 -5.97
CA HIS A 14 -0.32 50.85 -7.02
C HIS A 14 -0.47 49.44 -6.43
N PRO A 15 -1.33 48.58 -6.99
CA PRO A 15 -1.40 47.20 -6.58
C PRO A 15 -0.03 46.53 -6.88
N ARG A 16 0.59 45.97 -5.85
CA ARG A 16 1.84 45.18 -6.00
C ARG A 16 1.60 44.09 -7.02
N ALA A 17 2.43 44.07 -8.06
CA ALA A 17 2.45 43.02 -9.08
C ALA A 17 2.55 41.65 -8.41
N ARG A 18 1.60 40.79 -8.72
CA ARG A 18 1.66 39.37 -8.34
C ARG A 18 2.96 38.81 -8.93
N PRO A 19 3.75 37.99 -8.16
CA PRO A 19 4.85 37.28 -8.76
C PRO A 19 4.30 36.35 -9.83
N GLU A 20 4.79 36.47 -11.05
CA GLU A 20 4.49 35.53 -12.12
C GLU A 20 4.91 34.13 -11.67
N PRO A 21 4.09 33.08 -11.92
CA PRO A 21 4.49 31.73 -11.65
C PRO A 21 5.78 31.45 -12.44
N SER A 22 6.83 31.06 -11.72
CA SER A 22 8.08 30.60 -12.33
C SER A 22 7.71 29.54 -13.35
N ALA A 23 7.88 29.88 -14.64
CA ALA A 23 7.66 28.94 -15.73
C ALA A 23 8.61 27.74 -15.50
N ALA A 24 8.05 26.64 -15.01
CA ALA A 24 8.72 25.36 -15.01
C ALA A 24 9.22 25.13 -16.43
N ARG A 25 10.52 24.85 -16.58
CA ARG A 25 11.12 24.56 -17.87
C ARG A 25 10.44 23.30 -18.42
N HIS A 26 9.40 23.50 -19.23
CA HIS A 26 8.94 22.45 -20.11
C HIS A 26 10.09 22.15 -21.07
N SER A 27 10.80 21.05 -20.84
CA SER A 27 11.55 20.45 -21.94
C SER A 27 10.49 19.91 -22.89
N ASP A 28 10.37 20.55 -24.04
CA ASP A 28 9.44 20.20 -25.14
C ASP A 28 9.76 18.85 -25.81
N SER A 29 10.61 18.03 -25.20
CA SER A 29 10.84 16.65 -25.58
C SER A 29 10.06 15.73 -24.63
N ARG A 30 8.77 15.47 -24.95
CA ARG A 30 8.17 14.19 -24.54
C ARG A 30 9.19 13.10 -24.91
N PRO A 31 9.66 12.26 -23.97
CA PRO A 31 10.57 11.20 -24.34
C PRO A 31 9.84 10.35 -25.38
N ALA A 32 10.32 10.41 -26.62
CA ALA A 32 9.85 9.59 -27.72
C ALA A 32 9.80 8.14 -27.23
N ASP A 33 8.79 7.40 -27.66
CA ASP A 33 8.56 5.99 -27.39
C ASP A 33 9.89 5.22 -27.35
N ARG A 34 10.38 4.93 -26.15
CA ARG A 34 11.51 4.01 -26.01
C ARG A 34 10.99 2.63 -26.40
N PRO A 35 11.61 1.93 -27.36
CA PRO A 35 11.18 0.59 -27.78
C PRO A 35 11.07 -0.31 -26.55
N GLY A 36 9.90 -0.92 -26.34
CA GLY A 36 9.63 -1.80 -25.19
C GLY A 36 9.08 -1.14 -23.93
N ARG A 37 8.83 0.18 -23.93
CA ARG A 37 8.21 0.88 -22.81
C ARG A 37 6.71 0.56 -22.76
N ILE A 38 6.21 0.19 -21.56
CA ILE A 38 4.78 -0.04 -21.35
C ILE A 38 4.06 1.31 -21.33
N SER A 39 3.14 1.52 -22.28
CA SER A 39 2.36 2.75 -22.40
C SER A 39 1.32 2.86 -21.29
N ASP A 40 0.60 1.77 -21.01
CA ASP A 40 -0.44 1.70 -20.00
C ASP A 40 0.18 1.52 -18.60
N LEU A 41 0.07 2.54 -17.76
CA LEU A 41 0.61 2.55 -16.39
C LEU A 41 -0.02 1.45 -15.53
N ARG A 42 -1.25 1.03 -15.79
CA ARG A 42 -1.95 -0.01 -15.02
C ARG A 42 -1.39 -1.41 -15.28
N ARG A 43 -0.45 -1.53 -16.23
CA ARG A 43 0.35 -2.73 -16.51
C ARG A 43 1.76 -2.66 -15.95
N VAL A 44 2.05 -1.64 -15.14
CA VAL A 44 3.34 -1.43 -14.47
C VAL A 44 3.17 -1.66 -12.99
N GLY A 45 3.70 -2.76 -12.46
CA GLY A 45 3.67 -3.07 -11.03
C GLY A 45 4.72 -2.29 -10.23
N ILE A 46 4.61 -2.31 -8.93
CA ILE A 46 5.62 -1.72 -8.05
C ILE A 46 6.92 -2.53 -8.08
N SER A 47 8.07 -1.85 -7.97
CA SER A 47 9.38 -2.52 -7.83
C SER A 47 9.48 -3.19 -6.45
N PRO A 48 9.90 -4.46 -6.39
CA PRO A 48 10.09 -5.14 -5.11
C PRO A 48 11.32 -4.65 -4.33
N ASP A 49 12.25 -3.93 -4.97
CA ASP A 49 13.51 -3.47 -4.38
C ASP A 49 13.34 -2.20 -3.52
N HIS A 50 12.30 -2.21 -2.68
CA HIS A 50 11.98 -1.16 -1.72
C HIS A 50 11.40 -1.77 -0.43
N TRP A 51 11.35 -0.96 0.63
CA TRP A 51 10.75 -1.34 1.90
C TRP A 51 9.24 -1.15 1.87
N TYR A 52 8.45 -2.18 2.12
CA TYR A 52 6.99 -2.11 2.12
C TYR A 52 6.41 -2.50 3.47
N PRO A 53 5.49 -1.70 4.06
CA PRO A 53 4.75 -2.12 5.24
C PRO A 53 3.78 -3.23 4.86
N VAL A 54 3.82 -4.35 5.57
CA VAL A 54 2.93 -5.51 5.32
C VAL A 54 2.04 -5.84 6.51
N ALA A 55 2.29 -5.22 7.65
CA ALA A 55 1.47 -5.35 8.84
C ALA A 55 1.61 -4.15 9.77
N THR A 56 0.62 -3.91 10.63
CA THR A 56 0.85 -3.08 11.83
C THR A 56 1.55 -3.93 12.89
N SER A 57 2.51 -3.35 13.63
CA SER A 57 3.28 -4.04 14.67
C SER A 57 2.41 -4.78 15.69
N ARG A 58 1.24 -4.21 16.02
CA ARG A 58 0.27 -4.80 16.97
C ARG A 58 -0.36 -6.11 16.47
N LYS A 59 -0.43 -6.35 15.16
CA LYS A 59 -0.95 -7.58 14.59
C LYS A 59 0.06 -8.72 14.71
N VAL A 60 1.37 -8.42 14.69
CA VAL A 60 2.45 -9.40 14.81
C VAL A 60 2.75 -9.62 16.30
N ARG A 61 1.93 -10.46 16.94
CA ARG A 61 1.99 -10.70 18.38
C ARG A 61 3.11 -11.67 18.72
N ARG A 62 3.65 -11.56 19.96
CA ARG A 62 4.68 -12.46 20.47
C ARG A 62 4.17 -13.91 20.50
N ASN A 63 5.02 -14.85 20.10
CA ASN A 63 4.74 -16.28 19.99
C ASN A 63 3.52 -16.61 19.09
N ARG A 64 3.27 -15.77 18.09
CA ARG A 64 2.21 -15.96 17.10
C ARG A 64 2.73 -15.69 15.70
N THR A 65 2.13 -16.38 14.76
CA THR A 65 2.26 -16.13 13.32
C THR A 65 1.25 -15.10 12.85
N PHE A 66 1.57 -14.42 11.77
CA PHE A 66 0.66 -13.54 11.04
C PHE A 66 0.90 -13.71 9.54
N ALA A 67 -0.13 -14.06 8.78
CA ALA A 67 -0.05 -14.15 7.33
C ALA A 67 -0.14 -12.74 6.73
N ALA A 68 0.81 -12.39 5.85
CA ALA A 68 0.85 -11.19 5.04
C ALA A 68 0.98 -11.57 3.57
N VAL A 69 0.74 -10.61 2.68
CA VAL A 69 0.88 -10.80 1.23
C VAL A 69 1.53 -9.55 0.65
N PHE A 70 2.38 -9.74 -0.35
CA PHE A 70 2.96 -8.70 -1.18
C PHE A 70 2.89 -9.13 -2.64
N ALA A 71 2.10 -8.43 -3.47
CA ALA A 71 1.98 -8.70 -4.91
C ALA A 71 1.78 -10.19 -5.25
N GLY A 72 0.87 -10.88 -4.52
CA GLY A 72 0.60 -12.31 -4.66
C GLY A 72 1.58 -13.22 -3.90
N GLU A 73 2.71 -12.72 -3.45
CA GLU A 73 3.70 -13.47 -2.68
C GLU A 73 3.25 -13.59 -1.21
N ARG A 74 3.08 -14.82 -0.73
CA ARG A 74 2.62 -15.10 0.63
C ARG A 74 3.80 -15.07 1.60
N ILE A 75 3.68 -14.29 2.66
CA ILE A 75 4.71 -14.07 3.67
C ILE A 75 4.15 -14.41 5.05
N VAL A 76 4.86 -15.21 5.83
CA VAL A 76 4.57 -15.38 7.25
C VAL A 76 5.46 -14.46 8.06
N LEU A 77 4.83 -13.59 8.84
CA LEU A 77 5.51 -12.82 9.89
C LEU A 77 5.35 -13.56 11.22
N TYR A 78 6.39 -13.57 12.03
CA TYR A 78 6.27 -14.04 13.40
C TYR A 78 7.20 -13.27 14.33
N ARG A 79 6.79 -13.14 15.58
CA ARG A 79 7.60 -12.52 16.62
C ARG A 79 8.01 -13.58 17.62
N GLY A 80 9.29 -13.84 17.72
CA GLY A 80 9.86 -14.80 18.62
C GLY A 80 9.92 -14.32 20.08
N ARG A 81 10.55 -15.11 20.92
CA ARG A 81 10.76 -14.83 22.35
C ARG A 81 11.67 -13.62 22.57
N SER A 82 12.68 -13.43 21.72
CA SER A 82 13.57 -12.27 21.73
C SER A 82 12.82 -10.94 21.53
N GLY A 83 11.66 -10.99 20.89
CA GLY A 83 10.89 -9.82 20.47
C GLY A 83 11.19 -9.39 19.03
N ALA A 84 12.22 -9.95 18.39
CA ALA A 84 12.51 -9.70 16.99
C ALA A 84 11.38 -10.24 16.08
N VAL A 85 11.07 -9.50 15.02
CA VAL A 85 10.14 -9.92 13.98
C VAL A 85 10.95 -10.56 12.86
N HIS A 86 10.47 -11.70 12.37
CA HIS A 86 11.01 -12.40 11.22
C HIS A 86 9.97 -12.52 10.13
N ALA A 87 10.40 -12.54 8.87
CA ALA A 87 9.56 -12.73 7.70
C ALA A 87 10.11 -13.87 6.84
N LEU A 88 9.28 -14.87 6.59
CA LEU A 88 9.62 -16.01 5.75
C LEU A 88 8.56 -16.20 4.67
N GLU A 89 8.92 -16.89 3.59
CA GLU A 89 7.96 -17.42 2.63
C GLU A 89 6.93 -18.28 3.37
N ASP A 90 5.65 -18.00 3.18
CA ASP A 90 4.57 -18.73 3.87
C ASP A 90 4.28 -20.07 3.22
N ARG A 91 5.33 -20.91 3.15
CA ARG A 91 5.28 -22.24 2.52
C ARG A 91 6.33 -23.15 3.13
N CYS A 92 5.91 -24.24 3.74
CA CYS A 92 6.82 -25.25 4.27
C CYS A 92 7.57 -25.97 3.13
N ALA A 93 8.90 -26.05 3.21
CA ALA A 93 9.73 -26.71 2.20
C ALA A 93 9.43 -28.20 2.03
N HIS A 94 8.77 -28.85 3.01
CA HIS A 94 8.45 -30.27 2.97
C HIS A 94 7.26 -30.56 2.02
N ARG A 95 6.08 -30.00 2.32
CA ARG A 95 4.83 -30.28 1.58
C ARG A 95 3.97 -29.04 1.37
N GLN A 96 4.58 -27.86 1.32
CA GLN A 96 4.00 -26.59 0.90
C GLN A 96 2.83 -26.09 1.77
N VAL A 97 2.59 -26.70 2.94
CA VAL A 97 1.60 -26.20 3.90
C VAL A 97 2.01 -24.79 4.37
N PRO A 98 1.09 -23.84 4.48
CA PRO A 98 1.41 -22.50 4.98
C PRO A 98 2.07 -22.53 6.37
N LEU A 99 3.21 -21.87 6.51
CA LEU A 99 3.92 -21.76 7.79
C LEU A 99 3.18 -20.85 8.76
N SER A 100 2.30 -19.98 8.27
CA SER A 100 1.40 -19.16 9.10
C SER A 100 0.41 -19.99 9.93
N MET A 101 0.16 -21.25 9.55
CA MET A 101 -0.60 -22.23 10.34
C MET A 101 0.24 -22.89 11.43
N GLY A 102 1.55 -22.63 11.45
CA GLY A 102 2.49 -23.23 12.38
C GLY A 102 2.48 -22.58 13.76
N VAL A 103 3.42 -23.01 14.60
CA VAL A 103 3.61 -22.52 15.96
C VAL A 103 4.99 -21.91 16.13
N VAL A 104 5.08 -20.87 16.96
CA VAL A 104 6.35 -20.22 17.31
C VAL A 104 6.83 -20.75 18.65
N GLU A 105 8.01 -21.37 18.66
CA GLU A 105 8.67 -21.91 19.85
C GLU A 105 10.01 -21.19 20.06
N GLY A 106 10.08 -20.32 21.04
CA GLY A 106 11.24 -19.42 21.19
C GLY A 106 11.35 -18.46 20.00
N ASP A 107 12.44 -18.56 19.25
CA ASP A 107 12.68 -17.79 18.01
C ASP A 107 12.61 -18.68 16.75
N ILE A 108 12.00 -19.87 16.89
CA ILE A 108 11.86 -20.87 15.82
C ILE A 108 10.40 -20.97 15.40
N LEU A 109 10.16 -21.04 14.09
CA LEU A 109 8.85 -21.31 13.50
C LEU A 109 8.75 -22.80 13.14
N ARG A 110 7.77 -23.50 13.72
CA ARG A 110 7.54 -24.93 13.49
C ARG A 110 6.28 -25.13 12.65
N CYS A 111 6.41 -25.88 11.55
CA CYS A 111 5.30 -26.26 10.69
C CYS A 111 4.29 -27.14 11.47
N CYS A 112 3.00 -26.86 11.28
CA CYS A 112 1.92 -27.60 11.95
C CYS A 112 1.75 -29.03 11.47
N TYR A 113 2.29 -29.41 10.29
CA TYR A 113 2.02 -30.71 9.68
C TYR A 113 3.02 -31.79 10.13
N HIS A 114 4.33 -31.62 9.83
CA HIS A 114 5.35 -32.62 10.19
C HIS A 114 6.44 -32.01 11.07
N ALA A 115 6.15 -30.91 11.74
CA ALA A 115 7.00 -30.24 12.72
C ALA A 115 8.41 -29.85 12.21
N TRP A 116 8.61 -29.68 10.88
CA TRP A 116 9.83 -29.08 10.37
C TRP A 116 9.98 -27.69 10.94
N ALA A 117 11.16 -27.37 11.44
CA ALA A 117 11.41 -26.12 12.16
C ALA A 117 12.37 -25.23 11.40
N TYR A 118 12.09 -23.93 11.39
CA TYR A 118 12.80 -22.89 10.62
C TYR A 118 13.31 -21.81 11.56
N ARG A 119 14.53 -21.34 11.28
CA ARG A 119 15.08 -20.12 11.89
C ARG A 119 14.56 -18.88 11.19
N GLY A 120 14.81 -17.70 11.80
CA GLY A 120 14.44 -16.42 11.20
C GLY A 120 15.10 -16.11 9.85
N ASP A 121 16.22 -16.78 9.54
CA ASP A 121 16.90 -16.72 8.24
C ASP A 121 16.36 -17.73 7.20
N GLY A 122 15.29 -18.43 7.52
CA GLY A 122 14.64 -19.41 6.65
C GLY A 122 15.32 -20.78 6.61
N ARG A 123 16.47 -20.97 7.26
CA ARG A 123 17.15 -22.27 7.31
C ARG A 123 16.40 -23.25 8.18
N ILE A 124 16.42 -24.52 7.76
CA ILE A 124 15.83 -25.62 8.56
C ILE A 124 16.71 -25.86 9.78
N SER A 125 16.14 -25.67 10.97
CA SER A 125 16.82 -25.94 12.25
C SER A 125 16.65 -27.40 12.70
N GLN A 126 15.47 -28.01 12.44
CA GLN A 126 15.16 -29.36 12.86
C GLN A 126 14.20 -30.05 11.89
N ILE A 127 14.46 -31.32 11.62
CA ILE A 127 13.54 -32.26 10.97
C ILE A 127 13.32 -33.39 11.97
N PRO A 128 12.14 -33.48 12.60
CA PRO A 128 11.79 -34.60 13.43
C PRO A 128 11.82 -35.90 12.59
N TYR A 129 12.24 -37.00 13.24
CA TYR A 129 12.25 -38.31 12.59
C TYR A 129 13.11 -38.44 11.31
N LEU A 130 14.16 -37.57 11.20
CA LEU A 130 15.12 -37.73 10.11
C LEU A 130 15.81 -39.08 10.23
N PRO A 131 15.74 -39.98 9.20
CA PRO A 131 16.38 -41.29 9.25
C PRO A 131 17.89 -41.16 9.46
N LYS A 132 18.49 -42.14 10.15
CA LYS A 132 19.96 -42.19 10.31
C LYS A 132 20.64 -42.26 8.95
N GLY A 133 21.66 -41.42 8.77
CA GLY A 133 22.39 -41.32 7.50
C GLY A 133 21.77 -40.39 6.46
N CYS A 134 20.57 -39.85 6.70
CA CYS A 134 20.01 -38.80 5.84
C CYS A 134 20.48 -37.44 6.28
N GLU A 135 20.83 -36.59 5.31
CA GLU A 135 21.19 -35.20 5.56
C GLU A 135 19.96 -34.29 5.43
N ARG A 136 20.01 -33.16 6.17
CA ARG A 136 19.00 -32.14 6.02
C ARG A 136 19.17 -31.46 4.66
N PRO A 137 18.06 -31.11 3.98
CA PRO A 137 18.14 -30.29 2.78
C PRO A 137 18.95 -29.01 3.05
N PRO A 138 19.85 -28.60 2.14
CA PRO A 138 20.70 -27.42 2.34
C PRO A 138 19.91 -26.10 2.33
N ARG A 139 18.72 -26.10 1.71
CA ARG A 139 17.84 -24.95 1.59
C ARG A 139 16.58 -25.15 2.42
N GLY A 140 16.15 -24.06 3.08
CA GLY A 140 14.86 -23.98 3.76
C GLY A 140 13.84 -23.26 2.89
N VAL A 141 13.33 -22.14 3.41
CA VAL A 141 12.41 -21.22 2.74
C VAL A 141 13.07 -19.85 2.59
N ARG A 142 12.55 -19.04 1.68
CA ARG A 142 13.02 -17.67 1.53
C ARG A 142 12.79 -16.89 2.82
N SER A 143 13.75 -16.07 3.21
CA SER A 143 13.61 -15.06 4.25
C SER A 143 13.67 -13.67 3.63
N TYR A 144 12.97 -12.74 4.25
CA TYR A 144 12.91 -11.34 3.82
C TYR A 144 13.56 -10.47 4.88
N PRO A 145 14.37 -9.46 4.49
CA PRO A 145 14.79 -8.42 5.42
C PRO A 145 13.57 -7.74 6.06
N VAL A 146 13.65 -7.47 7.35
CA VAL A 146 12.57 -6.87 8.14
C VAL A 146 13.06 -5.64 8.88
N ARG A 147 12.27 -4.56 8.85
CA ARG A 147 12.42 -3.40 9.75
C ARG A 147 11.10 -3.13 10.46
N GLU A 148 11.15 -2.86 11.75
CA GLU A 148 9.98 -2.44 12.52
C GLU A 148 10.15 -0.96 12.89
N ALA A 149 9.29 -0.11 12.34
CA ALA A 149 9.32 1.33 12.56
C ALA A 149 7.90 1.91 12.45
N TYR A 150 7.66 3.04 13.11
CA TYR A 150 6.41 3.80 12.99
C TYR A 150 5.14 2.99 13.34
N GLY A 151 5.28 1.94 14.17
CA GLY A 151 4.18 1.03 14.48
C GLY A 151 3.78 0.10 13.32
N LEU A 152 4.62 -0.01 12.31
CA LEU A 152 4.49 -0.87 11.13
C LEU A 152 5.64 -1.88 11.07
N VAL A 153 5.37 -3.02 10.44
CA VAL A 153 6.38 -4.03 10.06
C VAL A 153 6.59 -3.92 8.57
N PHE A 154 7.80 -3.56 8.18
CA PHE A 154 8.25 -3.47 6.79
C PHE A 154 9.02 -4.73 6.42
N VAL A 155 8.82 -5.17 5.19
CA VAL A 155 9.64 -6.18 4.53
C VAL A 155 10.29 -5.61 3.28
N PHE A 156 11.39 -6.21 2.86
CA PHE A 156 12.06 -5.93 1.58
C PHE A 156 11.87 -7.14 0.66
N PRO A 157 10.90 -7.10 -0.27
CA PRO A 157 10.55 -8.26 -1.09
C PRO A 157 11.55 -8.57 -2.20
N GLY A 158 12.39 -7.61 -2.59
CA GLY A 158 13.35 -7.71 -3.68
C GLY A 158 14.63 -8.49 -3.35
N ASP A 159 15.75 -8.08 -3.95
CA ASP A 159 17.05 -8.66 -3.66
C ASP A 159 17.52 -8.25 -2.27
N PRO A 160 17.71 -9.19 -1.32
CA PRO A 160 18.15 -8.87 0.05
C PRO A 160 19.45 -8.09 0.12
N ALA A 161 20.33 -8.22 -0.89
CA ALA A 161 21.59 -7.49 -0.93
C ALA A 161 21.42 -5.98 -1.08
N LEU A 162 20.30 -5.52 -1.63
CA LEU A 162 19.96 -4.11 -1.82
C LEU A 162 19.30 -3.48 -0.58
N ALA A 163 18.87 -4.30 0.38
CA ALA A 163 18.01 -3.83 1.47
C ALA A 163 18.69 -2.83 2.42
N GLU A 164 20.00 -2.95 2.62
CA GLU A 164 20.74 -2.07 3.55
C GLU A 164 20.82 -0.64 3.01
N ASP A 165 21.11 -0.49 1.71
CA ASP A 165 21.29 0.78 1.02
C ASP A 165 19.97 1.38 0.50
N ALA A 166 18.89 0.62 0.49
CA ALA A 166 17.59 1.07 0.00
C ALA A 166 17.02 2.20 0.89
N PRO A 167 16.51 3.28 0.30
CA PRO A 167 15.89 4.37 1.03
C PRO A 167 14.77 3.87 1.96
N PHE A 168 14.78 4.37 3.19
CA PHE A 168 13.74 4.08 4.18
C PHE A 168 13.03 5.38 4.58
N PRO A 169 11.70 5.37 4.83
CA PRO A 169 10.98 6.56 5.21
C PRO A 169 11.59 7.25 6.45
N PHE A 170 11.76 8.57 6.38
CA PHE A 170 12.19 9.40 7.50
C PHE A 170 11.07 10.32 7.94
N LEU A 171 10.50 10.07 9.11
CA LEU A 171 9.32 10.75 9.66
C LEU A 171 9.62 11.27 11.08
N PRO A 172 10.36 12.38 11.21
CA PRO A 172 10.79 12.90 12.51
C PRO A 172 9.61 13.30 13.40
N GLU A 173 8.51 13.78 12.81
CA GLU A 173 7.28 14.15 13.52
C GLU A 173 6.63 12.98 14.26
N TYR A 174 6.83 11.74 13.79
CA TYR A 174 6.29 10.55 14.45
C TYR A 174 6.85 10.36 15.85
N HIS A 175 8.12 10.68 16.06
CA HIS A 175 8.80 10.53 17.35
C HIS A 175 8.71 11.78 18.22
N SER A 176 8.14 12.87 17.72
CA SER A 176 8.03 14.11 18.44
C SER A 176 7.02 14.03 19.57
N ALA A 177 7.44 14.44 20.77
CA ALA A 177 6.55 14.56 21.95
C ALA A 177 5.42 15.58 21.73
N THR A 178 5.60 16.52 20.79
CA THR A 178 4.62 17.57 20.46
C THR A 178 3.58 17.10 19.45
N HIS A 179 3.67 15.87 18.93
CA HIS A 179 2.75 15.33 17.94
C HIS A 179 1.99 14.11 18.45
N ARG A 180 0.93 13.76 17.73
CA ARG A 180 0.18 12.54 17.93
C ARG A 180 -0.10 11.90 16.57
N THR A 181 0.21 10.60 16.44
CA THR A 181 0.03 9.85 15.19
C THR A 181 -1.11 8.85 15.29
N MET A 182 -1.89 8.75 14.22
CA MET A 182 -2.85 7.69 13.95
C MET A 182 -2.33 6.82 12.83
N THR A 183 -2.18 5.52 13.11
CA THR A 183 -1.90 4.52 12.07
C THR A 183 -3.22 3.97 11.55
N PHE A 184 -3.39 3.95 10.24
CA PHE A 184 -4.51 3.28 9.59
C PHE A 184 -4.03 2.32 8.50
N SER A 185 -4.90 1.40 8.14
CA SER A 185 -4.61 0.37 7.15
C SER A 185 -5.92 -0.10 6.54
N ARG A 186 -6.06 0.00 5.23
CA ARG A 186 -7.31 -0.25 4.50
C ARG A 186 -7.02 -0.92 3.16
N THR A 187 -7.84 -1.90 2.81
CA THR A 187 -7.83 -2.47 1.47
C THR A 187 -8.61 -1.58 0.51
N VAL A 188 -8.04 -1.33 -0.66
CA VAL A 188 -8.62 -0.58 -1.78
C VAL A 188 -8.50 -1.43 -3.04
N ARG A 189 -9.59 -1.59 -3.78
CA ARG A 189 -9.66 -2.42 -4.99
C ARG A 189 -9.32 -1.59 -6.23
N CYS A 190 -8.07 -1.23 -6.35
CA CYS A 190 -7.55 -0.52 -7.52
C CYS A 190 -6.04 -0.75 -7.65
N HIS A 191 -5.49 -0.45 -8.82
CA HIS A 191 -4.06 -0.37 -9.04
C HIS A 191 -3.46 0.78 -8.20
N TYR A 192 -2.24 0.61 -7.67
CA TYR A 192 -1.60 1.56 -6.75
C TYR A 192 -1.47 2.98 -7.35
N SER A 193 -1.31 3.08 -8.67
CA SER A 193 -1.13 4.36 -9.35
C SER A 193 -2.37 5.27 -9.24
N PHE A 194 -3.59 4.72 -9.20
CA PHE A 194 -4.79 5.53 -8.98
C PHE A 194 -4.76 6.25 -7.64
N MET A 195 -4.24 5.60 -6.60
CA MET A 195 -4.09 6.23 -5.28
C MET A 195 -3.05 7.36 -5.30
N HIS A 196 -1.94 7.16 -6.04
CA HIS A 196 -0.91 8.21 -6.20
C HIS A 196 -1.45 9.40 -6.98
N GLU A 197 -2.16 9.16 -8.08
CA GLU A 197 -2.78 10.21 -8.88
C GLU A 197 -3.84 10.97 -8.07
N ASN A 198 -4.73 10.26 -7.38
CA ASN A 198 -5.77 10.85 -6.55
C ASN A 198 -5.18 11.80 -5.49
N LEU A 199 -4.18 11.40 -4.72
CA LEU A 199 -3.64 12.26 -3.66
C LEU A 199 -2.83 13.44 -4.21
N LEU A 200 -2.18 13.33 -5.37
CA LEU A 200 -1.40 14.43 -5.97
C LEU A 200 -2.28 15.46 -6.66
N ASP A 201 -3.37 15.05 -7.30
CA ASP A 201 -4.34 15.95 -7.95
C ASP A 201 -5.34 16.52 -6.94
N MET A 202 -5.03 17.67 -6.38
CA MET A 202 -5.90 18.31 -5.38
C MET A 202 -7.24 18.82 -5.96
N ASN A 203 -7.47 18.80 -7.26
CA ASN A 203 -8.78 19.15 -7.83
C ASN A 203 -9.88 18.15 -7.40
N HIS A 204 -9.51 16.94 -6.95
CA HIS A 204 -10.44 15.99 -6.35
C HIS A 204 -11.11 16.50 -5.07
N GLN A 205 -10.67 17.64 -4.50
CA GLN A 205 -11.35 18.31 -3.38
C GLN A 205 -12.83 18.60 -3.65
N PHE A 206 -13.23 18.66 -4.92
CA PHE A 206 -14.64 18.70 -5.31
C PHE A 206 -15.45 17.48 -4.76
N LEU A 207 -14.82 16.32 -4.68
CA LEU A 207 -15.38 15.10 -4.08
C LEU A 207 -15.71 15.30 -2.59
N HIS A 208 -14.83 16.03 -1.88
CA HIS A 208 -14.91 16.21 -0.44
C HIS A 208 -15.76 17.40 0.02
N ARG A 209 -16.40 18.14 -0.89
CA ARG A 209 -17.19 19.36 -0.58
C ARG A 209 -18.25 19.18 0.51
N SER A 210 -18.77 17.97 0.68
CA SER A 210 -19.76 17.66 1.72
C SER A 210 -19.14 17.48 3.12
N VAL A 211 -17.83 17.29 3.19
CA VAL A 211 -17.06 17.03 4.41
C VAL A 211 -16.15 18.20 4.76
N LEU A 212 -15.44 18.73 3.76
CA LEU A 212 -14.45 19.81 3.90
C LEU A 212 -15.04 21.20 3.60
N GLY A 213 -16.26 21.28 3.03
CA GLY A 213 -16.80 22.52 2.50
C GLY A 213 -16.28 22.81 1.08
N ARG A 214 -16.55 24.04 0.61
CA ARG A 214 -16.07 24.47 -0.71
C ARG A 214 -14.66 25.02 -0.59
N ILE A 215 -13.68 24.21 -0.89
CA ILE A 215 -12.27 24.59 -0.96
C ILE A 215 -11.87 24.60 -2.43
N GLN A 216 -11.15 25.64 -2.84
CA GLN A 216 -10.54 25.70 -4.16
C GLN A 216 -9.03 25.58 -4.00
N PRO A 217 -8.41 24.50 -4.44
CA PRO A 217 -6.96 24.38 -4.46
C PRO A 217 -6.38 25.26 -5.56
N GLU A 218 -5.36 26.04 -5.25
CA GLU A 218 -4.57 26.82 -6.20
C GLU A 218 -3.16 26.24 -6.23
N LEU A 219 -2.72 25.71 -7.38
CA LEU A 219 -1.37 25.20 -7.56
C LEU A 219 -0.37 26.36 -7.56
N LEU A 220 0.49 26.44 -6.56
CA LEU A 220 1.54 27.46 -6.45
C LEU A 220 2.77 27.11 -7.29
N GLY A 221 2.98 25.83 -7.57
CA GLY A 221 4.10 25.32 -8.34
C GLY A 221 4.35 23.86 -8.03
N TYR A 222 5.13 23.19 -8.87
CA TYR A 222 5.56 21.81 -8.63
C TYR A 222 7.00 21.60 -9.12
N ASP A 223 7.63 20.55 -8.65
CA ASP A 223 8.94 20.06 -9.05
C ASP A 223 8.86 18.58 -9.36
N ALA A 224 9.60 18.12 -10.37
CA ALA A 224 9.64 16.72 -10.76
C ALA A 224 11.08 16.27 -11.04
N GLY A 225 11.39 15.08 -10.57
CA GLY A 225 12.69 14.43 -10.77
C GLY A 225 12.54 12.95 -11.08
N PRO A 226 13.65 12.21 -11.21
CA PRO A 226 13.62 10.81 -11.65
C PRO A 226 12.81 9.88 -10.74
N ARG A 227 12.66 10.24 -9.46
CA ARG A 227 11.99 9.40 -8.45
C ARG A 227 10.90 10.13 -7.69
N HIS A 228 10.66 11.41 -7.97
CA HIS A 228 9.69 12.20 -7.21
C HIS A 228 8.93 13.18 -8.08
N VAL A 229 7.74 13.52 -7.58
CA VAL A 229 6.99 14.72 -7.97
C VAL A 229 6.48 15.35 -6.69
N GLU A 230 6.73 16.67 -6.55
CA GLU A 230 6.30 17.47 -5.42
C GLU A 230 5.48 18.65 -5.89
N ALA A 231 4.29 18.84 -5.34
CA ALA A 231 3.39 19.94 -5.65
C ALA A 231 3.03 20.73 -4.39
N ARG A 232 2.91 22.05 -4.52
CA ARG A 232 2.49 22.96 -3.46
C ARG A 232 1.17 23.60 -3.83
N TYR A 233 0.19 23.48 -2.94
CA TYR A 233 -1.14 24.02 -3.12
C TYR A 233 -1.50 24.98 -2.01
N LEU A 234 -2.15 26.09 -2.39
CA LEU A 234 -2.83 26.98 -1.47
C LEU A 234 -4.32 26.60 -1.44
N PHE A 235 -4.87 26.37 -0.26
CA PHE A 235 -6.29 26.11 -0.11
C PHE A 235 -7.04 27.39 0.21
N VAL A 236 -7.87 27.83 -0.73
CA VAL A 236 -8.66 29.05 -0.62
C VAL A 236 -10.13 28.67 -0.38
N PRO A 237 -10.75 29.13 0.74
CA PRO A 237 -12.19 28.94 0.94
C PRO A 237 -13.00 29.63 -0.16
N ALA A 238 -13.79 28.89 -0.91
CA ALA A 238 -14.65 29.46 -1.93
C ALA A 238 -15.84 30.18 -1.26
N GLY A 239 -15.91 31.52 -1.43
CA GLY A 239 -17.01 32.35 -0.92
C GLY A 239 -16.77 33.09 0.38
N GLY A 240 -15.51 33.21 0.85
CA GLY A 240 -15.12 34.10 1.96
C GLY A 240 -15.69 33.71 3.32
N ARG A 241 -16.39 32.60 3.46
CA ARG A 241 -16.97 32.11 4.72
C ARG A 241 -16.31 30.77 5.07
N LYS A 242 -15.65 30.75 6.21
CA LYS A 242 -15.02 29.53 6.73
C LYS A 242 -16.10 28.49 7.08
N ASP A 243 -16.17 27.44 6.27
CA ASP A 243 -17.03 26.30 6.57
C ASP A 243 -16.45 25.51 7.77
N ARG A 244 -17.34 25.09 8.67
CA ARG A 244 -16.98 24.46 9.96
C ARG A 244 -16.14 23.17 9.81
N GLY A 245 -16.11 22.54 8.64
CA GLY A 245 -15.35 21.32 8.37
C GLY A 245 -13.88 21.57 8.06
N ALA A 246 -13.57 22.64 7.32
CA ALA A 246 -12.19 23.04 7.01
C ALA A 246 -11.40 23.46 8.25
N GLY A 247 -12.07 24.06 9.23
CA GLY A 247 -11.44 24.48 10.48
C GLY A 247 -10.94 23.38 11.40
N LEU A 248 -11.31 22.11 11.16
CA LEU A 248 -10.84 20.99 12.00
C LEU A 248 -9.43 20.51 11.65
N LEU A 249 -9.03 20.69 10.40
CA LEU A 249 -7.71 20.32 9.88
C LEU A 249 -6.91 21.52 9.36
N SER A 250 -7.48 22.74 9.42
CA SER A 250 -6.75 23.95 9.05
C SER A 250 -5.73 24.32 10.12
N ALA A 251 -4.63 24.94 9.70
CA ALA A 251 -3.62 25.50 10.59
C ALA A 251 -4.23 26.45 11.63
N GLU A 252 -5.37 27.10 11.31
CA GLU A 252 -6.10 27.96 12.24
C GLU A 252 -6.74 27.23 13.42
N GLY A 253 -7.23 26.00 13.20
CA GLY A 253 -7.78 25.14 14.28
C GLY A 253 -6.70 24.57 15.18
N ILE A 254 -5.49 24.40 14.65
CA ILE A 254 -4.38 23.72 15.33
C ILE A 254 -3.25 24.68 15.69
N GLY A 255 -2.98 25.75 14.92
CA GLY A 255 -1.73 26.52 15.05
C GLY A 255 -1.75 28.05 14.92
N GLY A 256 -2.87 28.75 14.66
CA GLY A 256 -2.89 30.22 14.59
C GLY A 256 -3.71 30.84 13.49
N LYS A 257 -4.17 32.09 13.70
CA LYS A 257 -5.28 32.72 12.98
C LYS A 257 -4.99 33.37 11.62
N ASP A 258 -3.74 33.58 11.22
CA ASP A 258 -3.44 34.51 10.09
C ASP A 258 -2.49 33.92 9.03
N ARG A 259 -2.45 32.60 8.86
CA ARG A 259 -1.55 31.94 7.94
C ARG A 259 -2.32 31.25 6.80
N PRO A 260 -1.91 31.43 5.52
CA PRO A 260 -2.46 30.63 4.42
C PRO A 260 -2.07 29.14 4.58
N ASP A 261 -3.03 28.26 4.39
CA ASP A 261 -2.80 26.81 4.40
C ASP A 261 -2.10 26.36 3.10
N VAL A 262 -0.78 26.28 3.14
CA VAL A 262 0.02 25.76 2.02
C VAL A 262 0.33 24.29 2.30
N ILE A 263 -0.25 23.43 1.47
CA ILE A 263 -0.06 21.98 1.55
C ILE A 263 0.97 21.56 0.49
N THR A 264 1.99 20.84 0.92
CA THR A 264 2.96 20.18 0.06
C THR A 264 2.63 18.71 -0.05
N ILE A 265 2.46 18.23 -1.29
CA ILE A 265 2.24 16.81 -1.58
C ILE A 265 3.44 16.33 -2.40
N ARG A 266 4.07 15.26 -1.91
CA ARG A 266 5.25 14.68 -2.54
C ARG A 266 5.05 13.18 -2.71
N THR A 267 5.14 12.72 -3.94
CA THR A 267 5.44 11.32 -4.24
C THR A 267 6.95 11.19 -4.30
N GLU A 268 7.53 10.41 -3.41
CA GLU A 268 8.90 9.91 -3.46
C GLU A 268 8.78 8.40 -3.60
N TYR A 269 8.95 7.89 -4.81
CA TYR A 269 8.67 6.49 -5.11
C TYR A 269 9.30 5.53 -4.10
N PRO A 270 8.56 4.58 -3.50
CA PRO A 270 7.16 4.23 -3.75
C PRO A 270 6.16 4.85 -2.75
N TYR A 271 6.53 5.88 -2.00
CA TYR A 271 5.71 6.46 -0.94
C TYR A 271 5.13 7.80 -1.34
N GLN A 272 4.13 8.24 -0.58
CA GLN A 272 3.52 9.54 -0.78
C GLN A 272 3.33 10.26 0.56
N THR A 273 3.57 11.56 0.57
CA THR A 273 3.39 12.42 1.74
C THR A 273 2.56 13.63 1.39
N LEU A 274 1.73 14.06 2.34
CA LEU A 274 1.05 15.33 2.32
C LEU A 274 1.40 16.04 3.63
N ARG A 275 1.92 17.26 3.55
CA ARG A 275 2.42 18.00 4.72
C ARG A 275 1.99 19.46 4.69
N ASP A 276 1.62 19.97 5.86
CA ASP A 276 1.49 21.40 6.14
C ASP A 276 2.62 21.82 7.09
N VAL A 277 3.68 22.42 6.51
CA VAL A 277 4.85 22.87 7.27
C VAL A 277 4.81 24.38 7.41
N PRO A 278 4.83 24.94 8.65
CA PRO A 278 4.91 26.37 8.87
C PRO A 278 6.16 26.97 8.24
N GLU A 279 6.07 28.20 7.76
CA GLU A 279 7.24 28.94 7.30
C GLU A 279 8.25 29.09 8.48
N GLY A 280 9.50 28.67 8.24
CA GLY A 280 10.54 28.63 9.28
C GLY A 280 10.36 27.54 10.35
N GLY A 281 9.38 26.65 10.21
CA GLY A 281 9.20 25.49 11.10
C GLY A 281 9.90 24.24 10.61
N ASP A 282 10.41 23.44 11.52
CA ASP A 282 11.11 22.17 11.22
C ASP A 282 10.14 20.98 11.07
N LEU A 283 8.99 21.05 11.74
CA LEU A 283 8.01 19.96 11.79
C LEU A 283 6.64 20.40 11.26
N PRO A 284 5.90 19.51 10.59
CA PRO A 284 4.57 19.82 10.08
C PRO A 284 3.55 19.98 11.19
N VAL A 285 2.59 20.89 11.03
CA VAL A 285 1.38 20.94 11.86
C VAL A 285 0.50 19.73 11.59
N PHE A 286 0.49 19.30 10.32
CA PHE A 286 -0.24 18.15 9.84
C PHE A 286 0.62 17.40 8.82
N SER A 287 0.67 16.09 8.95
CA SER A 287 1.40 15.21 8.02
C SER A 287 0.61 13.93 7.80
N LEU A 288 0.49 13.54 6.53
CA LEU A 288 0.04 12.22 6.12
C LEU A 288 1.15 11.56 5.32
N TRP A 289 1.63 10.41 5.78
CA TRP A 289 2.48 9.51 5.00
C TRP A 289 1.65 8.30 4.57
N ALA A 290 1.80 7.86 3.33
CA ALA A 290 1.08 6.73 2.77
C ALA A 290 1.99 5.82 1.94
N ALA A 291 1.70 4.52 2.00
CA ALA A 291 2.25 3.48 1.14
C ALA A 291 1.10 2.61 0.61
N TYR A 292 1.12 2.32 -0.68
CA TYR A 292 0.13 1.50 -1.35
C TYR A 292 0.77 0.17 -1.76
N VAL A 293 0.41 -0.89 -1.03
CA VAL A 293 1.07 -2.19 -1.14
C VAL A 293 0.13 -3.17 -1.82
N PRO A 294 0.46 -3.69 -3.01
CA PRO A 294 -0.41 -4.65 -3.70
C PRO A 294 -0.49 -5.98 -2.94
N GLU A 295 -1.70 -6.52 -2.87
CA GLU A 295 -1.98 -7.83 -2.26
C GLU A 295 -1.96 -8.95 -3.32
N ASP A 296 -2.53 -8.71 -4.50
CA ASP A 296 -2.62 -9.69 -5.59
C ASP A 296 -1.50 -9.52 -6.62
N ALA A 297 -1.27 -10.56 -7.43
CA ALA A 297 -0.24 -10.56 -8.46
C ALA A 297 -0.53 -9.57 -9.60
N GLU A 298 -1.78 -9.35 -9.91
CA GLU A 298 -2.26 -8.38 -10.89
C GLU A 298 -2.22 -6.94 -10.38
N GLN A 299 -1.94 -6.77 -9.08
CA GLN A 299 -1.86 -5.50 -8.38
C GLN A 299 -3.13 -4.64 -8.49
N ARG A 300 -4.30 -5.27 -8.52
CA ARG A 300 -5.63 -4.65 -8.56
C ARG A 300 -6.25 -4.48 -7.18
N ILE A 301 -5.62 -5.04 -6.15
CA ILE A 301 -6.00 -4.90 -4.75
C ILE A 301 -4.79 -4.39 -4.00
N ASN A 302 -4.93 -3.21 -3.42
CA ASN A 302 -3.88 -2.60 -2.61
C ASN A 302 -4.30 -2.53 -1.15
N HIS A 303 -3.31 -2.68 -0.27
CA HIS A 303 -3.42 -2.34 1.13
C HIS A 303 -2.76 -0.97 1.36
N ALA A 304 -3.58 0.05 1.55
CA ALA A 304 -3.11 1.39 1.88
C ALA A 304 -2.74 1.44 3.36
N TYR A 305 -1.46 1.65 3.66
CA TYR A 305 -0.97 1.96 5.00
C TYR A 305 -0.75 3.46 5.11
N GLY A 306 -1.26 4.07 6.19
CA GLY A 306 -1.11 5.50 6.40
C GLY A 306 -0.77 5.86 7.84
N LEU A 307 0.01 6.92 7.97
CA LEU A 307 0.38 7.56 9.24
C LEU A 307 -0.08 9.01 9.19
N LEU A 308 -1.15 9.32 9.92
CA LEU A 308 -1.64 10.67 10.09
C LEU A 308 -1.08 11.24 11.39
N THR A 309 -0.23 12.24 11.27
CA THR A 309 0.44 12.90 12.41
C THR A 309 -0.04 14.34 12.53
N ILE A 310 -0.44 14.74 13.72
CA ILE A 310 -1.00 16.06 14.00
C ILE A 310 -0.27 16.67 15.21
N ALA A 311 0.13 17.93 15.09
CA ALA A 311 0.71 18.69 16.17
C ALA A 311 -0.33 18.88 17.30
N LYS A 312 0.11 18.76 18.55
CA LYS A 312 -0.73 18.99 19.72
C LYS A 312 -0.99 20.50 19.87
N PRO A 313 -2.25 20.93 19.99
CA PRO A 313 -2.57 22.33 20.26
C PRO A 313 -2.07 22.77 21.65
N SER A 314 -1.98 24.08 21.85
CA SER A 314 -1.53 24.67 23.10
C SER A 314 -2.37 24.27 24.31
N VAL A 315 -3.64 23.93 24.12
CA VAL A 315 -4.53 23.47 25.18
C VAL A 315 -4.28 22.00 25.48
N PRO A 316 -3.74 21.65 26.66
CA PRO A 316 -3.47 20.26 27.03
C PRO A 316 -4.73 19.40 26.97
N GLY A 317 -4.61 18.22 26.36
CA GLY A 317 -5.72 17.25 26.27
C GLY A 317 -6.74 17.53 25.16
N ALA A 318 -6.78 18.72 24.54
CA ALA A 318 -7.76 19.05 23.51
C ALA A 318 -7.71 18.08 22.32
N LEU A 319 -6.52 17.76 21.81
CA LEU A 319 -6.35 16.79 20.75
C LEU A 319 -6.81 15.38 21.18
N HIS A 320 -6.68 15.04 22.45
CA HIS A 320 -7.12 13.74 22.95
C HIS A 320 -8.65 13.61 22.91
N LEU A 321 -9.35 14.68 23.32
CA LEU A 321 -10.81 14.73 23.25
C LEU A 321 -11.33 14.76 21.80
N ALA A 322 -10.64 15.49 20.91
CA ALA A 322 -11.01 15.58 19.49
C ALA A 322 -10.67 14.30 18.68
N TRP A 323 -9.83 13.41 19.22
CA TRP A 323 -9.29 12.28 18.46
C TRP A 323 -10.33 11.33 17.83
N PRO A 324 -11.42 10.94 18.51
CA PRO A 324 -12.46 10.13 17.90
C PRO A 324 -13.14 10.82 16.72
N LEU A 325 -13.32 12.15 16.80
CA LEU A 325 -13.91 12.95 15.73
C LEU A 325 -12.97 13.06 14.53
N ILE A 326 -11.69 13.32 14.77
CA ILE A 326 -10.64 13.35 13.73
C ILE A 326 -10.59 11.99 13.01
N ARG A 327 -10.60 10.90 13.77
CA ARG A 327 -10.61 9.56 13.19
C ARG A 327 -11.82 9.33 12.30
N ARG A 328 -13.03 9.69 12.78
CA ARG A 328 -14.26 9.55 11.98
C ARG A 328 -14.23 10.41 10.72
N PHE A 329 -13.68 11.62 10.84
CA PHE A 329 -13.52 12.53 9.71
C PHE A 329 -12.56 11.94 8.66
N THR A 330 -11.37 11.49 9.07
CA THR A 330 -10.38 10.87 8.18
C THR A 330 -10.96 9.63 7.48
N GLU A 331 -11.72 8.80 8.19
CA GLU A 331 -12.38 7.63 7.61
C GLU A 331 -13.42 8.02 6.53
N ARG A 332 -14.13 9.14 6.71
CA ARG A 332 -15.11 9.62 5.72
C ARG A 332 -14.44 10.14 4.47
N VAL A 333 -13.38 10.93 4.62
CA VAL A 333 -12.56 11.43 3.48
C VAL A 333 -12.02 10.24 2.70
N PHE A 334 -11.31 9.34 3.37
CA PHE A 334 -10.74 8.14 2.73
C PHE A 334 -11.79 7.25 2.05
N ALA A 335 -13.01 7.15 2.61
CA ALA A 335 -14.09 6.37 1.98
C ALA A 335 -14.56 6.99 0.67
N GLN A 336 -14.55 8.32 0.54
CA GLN A 336 -14.88 9.01 -0.70
C GLN A 336 -13.80 8.77 -1.76
N ASP A 337 -12.51 8.93 -1.40
CA ASP A 337 -11.38 8.62 -2.28
C ASP A 337 -11.43 7.19 -2.78
N ARG A 338 -11.60 6.24 -1.86
CA ARG A 338 -11.72 4.84 -2.21
C ARG A 338 -12.82 4.57 -3.23
N THR A 339 -14.00 5.21 -3.06
CA THR A 339 -15.11 5.04 -3.99
C THR A 339 -14.74 5.52 -5.39
N ALA A 340 -14.04 6.65 -5.51
CA ALA A 340 -13.60 7.20 -6.79
C ALA A 340 -12.58 6.32 -7.48
N VAL A 341 -11.47 5.97 -6.81
CA VAL A 341 -10.39 5.17 -7.41
C VAL A 341 -10.81 3.73 -7.72
N GLU A 342 -11.72 3.16 -6.93
CA GLU A 342 -12.32 1.84 -7.24
C GLU A 342 -13.28 1.92 -8.44
N ALA A 343 -13.90 3.09 -8.71
CA ALA A 343 -14.70 3.31 -9.92
C ALA A 343 -13.79 3.46 -11.16
N GLU A 344 -12.66 4.16 -11.04
CA GLU A 344 -11.64 4.25 -12.10
C GLU A 344 -11.08 2.87 -12.46
N GLN A 345 -10.77 2.05 -11.47
CA GLN A 345 -10.33 0.68 -11.72
C GLN A 345 -11.37 -0.13 -12.47
N ARG A 346 -12.65 -0.05 -12.07
CA ARG A 346 -13.72 -0.77 -12.79
C ARG A 346 -13.85 -0.30 -14.24
N ALA A 347 -13.75 1.01 -14.49
CA ALA A 347 -13.79 1.55 -15.84
C ALA A 347 -12.62 1.03 -16.70
N TRP A 348 -11.41 0.97 -16.12
CA TRP A 348 -10.26 0.37 -16.80
C TRP A 348 -10.46 -1.12 -17.08
N ASP A 349 -10.99 -1.89 -16.11
CA ASP A 349 -11.27 -3.32 -16.26
C ASP A 349 -12.28 -3.59 -17.39
N GLU A 350 -13.31 -2.75 -17.51
CA GLU A 350 -14.35 -2.84 -18.55
C GLU A 350 -13.80 -2.49 -19.94
N GLN A 351 -12.88 -1.53 -20.02
CA GLN A 351 -12.31 -1.05 -21.28
C GLN A 351 -11.09 -1.85 -21.72
N GLY A 352 -10.37 -2.47 -20.77
CA GLY A 352 -9.18 -3.26 -21.02
C GLY A 352 -7.88 -2.49 -21.27
N GLU A 353 -7.96 -1.17 -21.31
CA GLU A 353 -6.83 -0.24 -21.49
C GLU A 353 -7.12 1.15 -20.91
N ASP A 354 -6.07 1.99 -20.79
CA ASP A 354 -6.19 3.34 -20.27
C ASP A 354 -6.65 4.32 -21.36
N HIS A 355 -7.91 4.75 -21.27
CA HIS A 355 -8.52 5.78 -22.15
C HIS A 355 -8.53 7.18 -21.51
N ASN A 356 -7.79 7.40 -20.42
CA ASN A 356 -7.80 8.67 -19.72
C ASN A 356 -7.15 9.79 -20.54
N HIS A 357 -7.78 10.96 -20.56
CA HIS A 357 -7.23 12.20 -21.11
C HIS A 357 -6.71 13.07 -19.97
N GLU A 358 -5.46 12.83 -19.57
CA GLU A 358 -4.81 13.65 -18.57
C GLU A 358 -4.27 14.94 -19.17
N VAL A 359 -4.57 16.07 -18.54
CA VAL A 359 -4.17 17.41 -19.02
C VAL A 359 -3.24 18.15 -18.06
N PHE A 360 -3.10 17.67 -16.82
CA PHE A 360 -2.23 18.30 -15.82
C PHE A 360 -0.80 17.80 -15.96
N PRO A 361 0.18 18.69 -16.28
CA PRO A 361 1.57 18.28 -16.46
C PRO A 361 2.13 17.52 -15.26
N LEU A 362 1.80 17.96 -14.04
CA LEU A 362 2.29 17.31 -12.81
C LEU A 362 1.83 15.83 -12.67
N ILE A 363 0.63 15.50 -13.18
CA ILE A 363 0.13 14.12 -13.17
C ILE A 363 0.79 13.30 -14.29
N LEU A 364 1.05 13.94 -15.43
CA LEU A 364 1.83 13.29 -16.50
C LEU A 364 3.24 12.95 -16.01
N ASP A 365 3.92 13.88 -15.31
CA ASP A 365 5.25 13.64 -14.72
C ASP A 365 5.19 12.56 -13.62
N LEU A 366 4.13 12.54 -12.81
CA LEU A 366 3.91 11.46 -11.83
C LEU A 366 3.80 10.09 -12.53
N ARG A 367 3.03 9.99 -13.59
CA ARG A 367 2.88 8.75 -14.37
C ARG A 367 4.23 8.28 -14.92
N GLU A 368 5.09 9.23 -15.36
CA GLU A 368 6.45 8.89 -15.79
C GLU A 368 7.30 8.35 -14.64
N VAL A 369 7.28 9.00 -13.47
CA VAL A 369 7.99 8.53 -12.28
C VAL A 369 7.53 7.13 -11.87
N LEU A 370 6.23 6.87 -11.82
CA LEU A 370 5.70 5.55 -11.46
C LEU A 370 6.08 4.48 -12.49
N ARG A 371 6.08 4.83 -13.78
CA ARG A 371 6.42 3.92 -14.88
C ARG A 371 7.91 3.58 -14.90
N ASP A 372 8.77 4.58 -14.73
CA ASP A 372 10.22 4.41 -14.83
C ASP A 372 10.83 3.71 -13.61
N ASN A 373 10.17 3.80 -12.45
CA ASN A 373 10.60 3.14 -11.21
C ASN A 373 9.86 1.83 -10.92
N GLY A 374 8.80 1.51 -11.68
CA GLY A 374 8.06 0.27 -11.56
C GLY A 374 8.64 -0.87 -12.38
N VAL A 375 7.98 -2.01 -12.33
CA VAL A 375 8.34 -3.21 -13.10
C VAL A 375 7.17 -3.66 -13.95
N PRO A 376 7.39 -4.23 -15.16
CA PRO A 376 6.31 -4.75 -15.96
C PRO A 376 5.52 -5.85 -15.24
N LEU A 377 4.19 -5.74 -15.22
CA LEU A 377 3.34 -6.86 -14.82
C LEU A 377 3.35 -7.90 -15.96
N ARG A 378 3.86 -9.09 -15.67
CA ARG A 378 3.92 -10.17 -16.68
C ARG A 378 2.54 -10.80 -16.85
N PRO A 379 2.05 -10.99 -18.08
CA PRO A 379 0.77 -11.65 -18.32
C PRO A 379 0.69 -13.07 -17.73
N GLU A 380 1.83 -13.74 -17.57
CA GLU A 380 1.92 -15.11 -17.05
C GLU A 380 1.78 -15.22 -15.53
N GLN A 381 1.89 -14.12 -14.79
CA GLN A 381 1.65 -14.12 -13.35
C GLN A 381 0.16 -14.08 -12.99
N ALA A 382 -0.69 -13.82 -13.97
CA ALA A 382 -2.15 -13.88 -13.84
C ALA A 382 -2.70 -15.33 -13.84
N ALA A 383 -1.91 -16.32 -14.21
CA ALA A 383 -2.31 -17.72 -14.25
C ALA A 383 -1.38 -18.59 -13.39
N GLY A 384 -1.55 -18.53 -12.06
CA GLY A 384 -1.01 -19.52 -11.14
C GLY A 384 0.52 -19.51 -10.98
N CYS A 385 0.94 -19.55 -9.76
CA CYS A 385 2.30 -19.74 -9.24
C CYS A 385 3.26 -20.38 -10.25
N ALA A 386 4.13 -19.58 -10.88
CA ALA A 386 5.25 -20.12 -11.64
C ALA A 386 6.19 -20.86 -10.67
N PRO A 387 6.63 -22.08 -10.98
CA PRO A 387 7.56 -22.79 -10.12
C PRO A 387 8.89 -22.03 -10.09
N CYS A 388 9.30 -21.66 -8.89
CA CYS A 388 10.67 -21.28 -8.55
C CYS A 388 11.63 -22.17 -9.34
N GLY A 389 12.50 -21.59 -10.19
CA GLY A 389 13.42 -22.31 -11.09
C GLY A 389 14.26 -23.38 -10.38
N MET A 390 13.71 -24.57 -10.31
CA MET A 390 14.47 -25.80 -10.06
C MET A 390 14.78 -26.40 -11.43
N ALA A 391 16.02 -26.26 -11.87
CA ALA A 391 16.55 -27.09 -12.94
C ALA A 391 16.29 -28.55 -12.58
N ALA A 392 15.52 -29.24 -13.41
CA ALA A 392 15.31 -30.67 -13.28
C ALA A 392 16.68 -31.38 -13.35
N PRO A 393 16.96 -32.36 -12.47
CA PRO A 393 18.16 -33.17 -12.64
C PRO A 393 18.07 -33.93 -13.94
N ALA A 394 19.13 -33.82 -14.75
CA ALA A 394 19.31 -34.60 -15.96
C ALA A 394 19.22 -36.09 -15.62
N HIS A 395 18.19 -36.75 -16.12
CA HIS A 395 18.14 -38.19 -16.10
C HIS A 395 19.22 -38.74 -17.03
N HIS A 396 20.26 -39.33 -16.46
CA HIS A 396 21.19 -40.21 -17.15
C HIS A 396 20.41 -41.44 -17.64
N THR A 397 20.11 -41.51 -18.97
CA THR A 397 19.70 -42.73 -19.62
C THR A 397 20.94 -43.59 -19.82
N ALA A 398 21.10 -44.62 -18.99
CA ALA A 398 21.99 -45.73 -19.25
C ALA A 398 21.33 -46.61 -20.31
N GLY A 399 22.01 -46.78 -21.45
CA GLY A 399 21.58 -47.64 -22.51
C GLY A 399 21.76 -49.12 -22.17
N ALA A 400 20.82 -49.96 -22.56
CA ALA A 400 21.03 -51.39 -22.82
C ALA A 400 20.01 -51.85 -23.86
N GLY A 401 20.46 -52.30 -24.89
CA GLY A 401 20.41 -53.19 -25.95
C GLY A 401 19.17 -54.03 -26.19
N ALA A 402 18.87 -54.07 -27.46
CA ALA A 402 18.15 -54.94 -28.37
C ALA A 402 17.67 -56.34 -27.91
N ALA A 403 16.44 -56.68 -28.26
CA ALA A 403 16.07 -57.73 -29.16
C ALA A 403 14.61 -58.20 -29.00
N GLY A 404 13.85 -58.23 -30.07
CA GLY A 404 13.16 -59.42 -30.50
C GLY A 404 11.63 -59.42 -30.45
N ALA A 405 11.03 -59.14 -31.63
CA ALA A 405 10.00 -59.91 -32.34
C ALA A 405 8.73 -60.43 -31.62
N GLY A 406 7.57 -60.17 -32.25
CA GLY A 406 6.44 -61.10 -32.23
C GLY A 406 5.06 -60.50 -32.04
N ALA A 407 4.43 -60.17 -33.14
CA ALA A 407 3.16 -60.54 -33.77
C ALA A 407 1.88 -60.74 -32.90
N ALA A 408 0.84 -60.04 -33.39
CA ALA A 408 -0.52 -60.48 -33.73
C ALA A 408 -1.61 -60.66 -32.68
N GLY A 409 -2.79 -60.07 -33.02
CA GLY A 409 -4.12 -60.60 -32.71
C GLY A 409 -5.05 -59.60 -32.01
N ALA A 410 -5.86 -58.88 -32.65
CA ALA A 410 -7.24 -59.00 -33.16
C ALA A 410 -8.29 -59.40 -32.13
N GLY A 411 -9.37 -58.63 -32.12
CA GLY A 411 -10.71 -58.97 -31.59
C GLY A 411 -11.31 -57.91 -30.70
N ALA A 412 -12.16 -57.04 -31.08
CA ALA A 412 -13.53 -56.93 -31.59
C ALA A 412 -14.61 -57.21 -30.51
N ALA A 413 -15.56 -56.26 -30.50
CA ALA A 413 -16.97 -56.32 -30.09
C ALA A 413 -17.23 -56.35 -28.56
N GLY A 414 -18.16 -55.65 -28.02
CA GLY A 414 -19.41 -55.07 -28.40
C GLY A 414 -20.21 -54.76 -27.15
N ALA A 415 -20.85 -53.66 -27.12
CA ALA A 415 -22.25 -53.33 -27.12
C ALA A 415 -23.06 -53.42 -25.79
N THR A 416 -23.83 -52.36 -25.60
CA THR A 416 -25.15 -52.25 -24.95
C THR A 416 -25.18 -52.31 -23.41
N GLY A 417 -25.86 -51.48 -22.64
CA GLY A 417 -26.94 -50.55 -22.85
C GLY A 417 -27.70 -50.41 -21.52
N HIS A 418 -28.50 -49.38 -21.38
CA HIS A 418 -29.62 -49.11 -20.44
C HIS A 418 -29.26 -48.58 -19.03
N ALA A 419 -29.62 -47.30 -18.66
CA ALA A 419 -30.94 -46.67 -18.46
C ALA A 419 -31.55 -46.91 -17.06
N GLY A 420 -31.94 -45.80 -16.43
CA GLY A 420 -32.86 -45.71 -15.26
C GLY A 420 -32.14 -45.17 -14.05
N GLY A 421 -32.41 -44.04 -13.51
CA GLY A 421 -33.64 -43.37 -13.23
C GLY A 421 -33.97 -43.51 -11.75
N ALA A 422 -33.91 -42.42 -10.95
CA ALA A 422 -34.93 -42.05 -10.02
C ALA A 422 -34.44 -41.04 -8.95
N ARG A 423 -35.29 -40.11 -8.71
CA ARG A 423 -35.30 -39.04 -7.71
C ARG A 423 -35.54 -39.56 -6.29
N SER A 424 -35.03 -38.79 -5.27
CA SER A 424 -35.84 -38.48 -4.06
C SER A 424 -35.16 -37.39 -3.22
N ALA A 425 -35.83 -36.50 -2.92
CA ALA A 425 -36.27 -35.42 -2.07
C ALA A 425 -35.84 -35.57 -0.59
N GLY A 426 -35.57 -34.42 -0.01
CA GLY A 426 -35.15 -33.96 1.31
C GLY A 426 -35.76 -34.65 2.55
N PRO A 427 -35.54 -34.07 3.75
CA PRO A 427 -36.19 -32.83 4.18
C PRO A 427 -35.35 -31.88 5.06
N ALA A 428 -35.87 -30.67 5.20
CA ALA A 428 -35.52 -29.65 6.15
C ALA A 428 -35.88 -30.02 7.60
N VAL A 429 -35.10 -29.53 8.57
CA VAL A 429 -35.54 -29.40 9.96
C VAL A 429 -35.12 -28.04 10.50
N GLU A 430 -36.14 -27.25 10.84
CA GLU A 430 -36.12 -26.10 11.74
C GLU A 430 -35.86 -26.54 13.19
N GLY A 431 -35.33 -25.62 14.00
CA GLY A 431 -35.27 -25.83 15.46
C GLY A 431 -34.62 -24.64 16.19
N ALA A 432 -35.43 -23.70 16.51
CA ALA A 432 -35.54 -22.76 17.64
C ALA A 432 -34.48 -22.78 18.74
N GLY A 433 -34.14 -21.54 19.21
CA GLY A 433 -33.36 -21.25 20.41
C GLY A 433 -34.05 -21.64 21.74
N PRO A 434 -33.42 -21.30 22.86
CA PRO A 434 -33.96 -20.19 23.64
C PRO A 434 -32.92 -19.27 24.31
N ALA A 435 -33.40 -18.07 24.62
CA ALA A 435 -32.83 -17.09 25.50
C ALA A 435 -32.85 -17.56 26.96
N VAL A 436 -31.83 -17.16 27.75
CA VAL A 436 -31.94 -17.03 29.21
C VAL A 436 -31.21 -15.77 29.67
N GLU A 437 -32.00 -14.90 30.29
CA GLU A 437 -31.64 -13.80 31.17
C GLU A 437 -30.92 -14.28 32.45
N GLY A 438 -30.21 -13.38 33.10
CA GLY A 438 -29.86 -13.51 34.52
C GLY A 438 -28.64 -12.69 34.93
N ALA A 439 -28.78 -11.49 35.23
CA ALA A 439 -28.53 -10.65 36.41
C ALA A 439 -27.48 -11.19 37.43
N GLY A 440 -26.62 -10.28 37.94
CA GLY A 440 -25.89 -10.46 39.17
C GLY A 440 -24.70 -9.51 39.36
N ARG A 441 -24.88 -8.57 40.22
CA ARG A 441 -24.02 -7.47 40.72
C ARG A 441 -22.80 -7.95 41.54
N SER A 442 -21.91 -6.97 41.69
CA SER A 442 -20.97 -6.66 42.82
C SER A 442 -19.68 -7.51 42.86
N GLU A 443 -18.52 -6.87 42.80
CA GLU A 443 -17.84 -5.88 43.63
C GLU A 443 -16.84 -5.06 42.78
#